data_df2a9a31e2153fa3c5eb0db8388efcc4
#
_entry.id   df2a9a31e2153fa3c5eb0db8388efcc4
#
_cell.length_a   1.000
_cell.length_b   1.000
_cell.length_c   1.000
_cell.angle_alpha   90.00
_cell.angle_beta   90.00
_cell.angle_gamma   90.00
#
_symmetry.space_group_name_H-M   'P 1'
#
loop_
_entity.id
_entity.type
_entity.pdbx_description
1 polymer ?
#
loop_
_entity_poly.entity_id
_entity_poly.type
_entity_poly.pdbx_seq_one_letter_code
_entity_poly.pdbx_strand_id
1 'polypeptide(L)'
;MKYNLLIASGLLALSCGKKAEPTAPETLEEMAQRIHREAITIDTHDDINVANFTDSINYTQRLETQVNLPKMDEGGLDVAWLIVYTGQGELTPEGYASGAENAQAKFEAIHRLCTEYAPDQIGLATTSAEVRTLHQAGKKAAMIGVENAYPMGEDLGNFEKYRDLGARYVSLSHNGHSQFSDSNTGEQDGWMHQGLSELGKQAVVEMNRLGLMI
;
A
#
# COMPACT_ATOMS: atom_id res chain seq x y z
N MET A 1 -45.82 33.34 69.06
CA MET A 1 -45.27 32.54 67.92
C MET A 1 -45.23 33.45 66.69
N LYS A 2 -44.02 33.88 66.27
CA LYS A 2 -43.83 34.78 65.15
C LYS A 2 -43.28 33.91 63.96
N TYR A 3 -44.02 33.85 62.87
CA TYR A 3 -43.57 33.14 61.60
C TYR A 3 -42.83 34.16 60.74
N ASN A 4 -41.57 33.94 60.52
CA ASN A 4 -40.76 34.66 59.50
C ASN A 4 -40.94 33.98 58.14
N LEU A 5 -41.48 34.74 57.18
CA LEU A 5 -41.62 34.35 55.80
C LEU A 5 -40.33 34.74 55.03
N LEU A 6 -39.54 33.81 54.62
CA LEU A 6 -38.36 34.00 53.77
C LEU A 6 -38.79 33.98 52.28
N ILE A 7 -38.72 35.16 51.65
CA ILE A 7 -38.91 35.27 50.17
C ILE A 7 -37.59 34.99 49.50
N ALA A 8 -37.52 33.85 48.75
CA ALA A 8 -36.39 33.53 47.93
C ALA A 8 -36.57 34.19 46.54
N SER A 9 -35.76 35.24 46.29
CA SER A 9 -35.68 35.88 44.96
C SER A 9 -34.82 35.02 44.02
N GLY A 10 -35.48 34.33 43.09
CA GLY A 10 -34.77 33.62 42.03
C GLY A 10 -34.30 34.59 40.94
N LEU A 11 -32.99 34.74 40.76
CA LEU A 11 -32.41 35.38 39.59
C LEU A 11 -32.51 34.45 38.40
N LEU A 12 -33.37 34.75 37.43
CA LEU A 12 -33.31 34.16 36.08
C LEU A 12 -32.12 34.78 35.34
N ALA A 13 -31.04 34.01 35.16
CA ALA A 13 -29.96 34.36 34.26
C ALA A 13 -30.42 34.09 32.83
N LEU A 14 -30.75 35.11 32.07
CA LEU A 14 -30.94 35.04 30.63
C LEU A 14 -29.57 34.78 30.01
N SER A 15 -29.32 33.51 29.61
CA SER A 15 -28.21 33.16 28.76
C SER A 15 -28.49 33.69 27.36
N CYS A 16 -27.88 34.80 26.98
CA CYS A 16 -27.82 35.23 25.57
C CYS A 16 -26.95 34.22 24.79
N GLY A 17 -27.58 33.23 24.19
CA GLY A 17 -26.94 32.40 23.20
C GLY A 17 -26.46 33.29 22.04
N LYS A 18 -25.15 33.42 21.87
CA LYS A 18 -24.56 34.00 20.64
C LYS A 18 -25.10 33.23 19.47
N LYS A 19 -25.89 33.84 18.59
CA LYS A 19 -26.22 33.28 17.29
C LYS A 19 -24.91 33.06 16.58
N ALA A 20 -24.66 31.80 16.16
CA ALA A 20 -23.53 31.50 15.29
C ALA A 20 -23.66 32.36 14.02
N GLU A 21 -22.67 33.18 13.76
CA GLU A 21 -22.63 33.93 12.50
C GLU A 21 -22.61 32.88 11.32
N PRO A 22 -23.33 33.15 10.24
CA PRO A 22 -23.29 32.28 9.10
C PRO A 22 -21.85 32.24 8.57
N THR A 23 -21.23 31.07 8.63
CA THR A 23 -19.90 30.84 8.04
C THR A 23 -19.98 31.11 6.54
N ALA A 24 -19.00 31.83 6.00
CA ALA A 24 -18.90 32.03 4.56
C ALA A 24 -18.93 30.67 3.84
N PRO A 25 -19.52 30.58 2.64
CA PRO A 25 -19.50 29.34 1.89
C PRO A 25 -18.05 28.91 1.62
N GLU A 26 -17.79 27.61 1.77
CA GLU A 26 -16.49 26.98 1.53
C GLU A 26 -16.05 27.28 0.08
N THR A 27 -14.79 27.68 -0.10
CA THR A 27 -14.19 27.85 -1.42
C THR A 27 -13.90 26.50 -2.08
N LEU A 28 -13.70 26.46 -3.39
CA LEU A 28 -13.34 25.24 -4.10
C LEU A 28 -12.03 24.63 -3.60
N GLU A 29 -11.08 25.47 -3.22
CA GLU A 29 -9.80 25.02 -2.68
C GLU A 29 -9.95 24.39 -1.28
N GLU A 30 -10.71 25.02 -0.40
CA GLU A 30 -11.02 24.48 0.92
C GLU A 30 -11.79 23.17 0.82
N MET A 31 -12.75 23.08 -0.11
CA MET A 31 -13.50 21.86 -0.40
C MET A 31 -12.57 20.74 -0.91
N ALA A 32 -11.67 21.02 -1.84
CA ALA A 32 -10.71 20.06 -2.37
C ALA A 32 -9.79 19.53 -1.26
N GLN A 33 -9.24 20.42 -0.44
CA GLN A 33 -8.39 20.06 0.70
C GLN A 33 -9.16 19.24 1.75
N ARG A 34 -10.41 19.57 2.02
CA ARG A 34 -11.25 18.80 2.95
C ARG A 34 -11.50 17.39 2.41
N ILE A 35 -11.91 17.26 1.13
CA ILE A 35 -12.15 15.96 0.50
C ILE A 35 -10.87 15.11 0.52
N HIS A 36 -9.72 15.70 0.20
CA HIS A 36 -8.44 15.01 0.22
C HIS A 36 -8.07 14.49 1.62
N ARG A 37 -8.33 15.29 2.67
CA ARG A 37 -8.08 14.85 4.05
C ARG A 37 -9.06 13.80 4.58
N GLU A 38 -10.31 13.79 4.06
CA GLU A 38 -11.35 12.85 4.48
C GLU A 38 -11.28 11.52 3.72
N ALA A 39 -10.72 11.53 2.51
CA ALA A 39 -10.53 10.32 1.71
C ALA A 39 -9.29 9.55 2.16
N ILE A 40 -9.31 8.22 2.02
CA ILE A 40 -8.10 7.40 2.07
C ILE A 40 -7.48 7.42 0.68
N THR A 41 -6.32 8.03 0.56
CA THR A 41 -5.59 8.16 -0.70
C THR A 41 -4.67 6.97 -0.91
N ILE A 42 -4.58 6.48 -2.14
CA ILE A 42 -3.85 5.26 -2.48
C ILE A 42 -3.01 5.48 -3.73
N ASP A 43 -1.72 5.19 -3.64
CA ASP A 43 -0.88 4.90 -4.79
C ASP A 43 -0.71 3.39 -4.92
N THR A 44 -0.94 2.86 -6.12
CA THR A 44 -1.02 1.41 -6.34
C THR A 44 0.27 0.81 -6.90
N HIS A 45 1.33 1.61 -7.12
CA HIS A 45 2.56 1.10 -7.73
C HIS A 45 3.78 1.98 -7.46
N ASP A 46 4.51 1.69 -6.39
CA ASP A 46 5.75 2.37 -6.00
C ASP A 46 6.92 1.40 -5.98
N ASP A 47 7.77 1.45 -7.00
CA ASP A 47 8.98 0.65 -7.04
C ASP A 47 9.94 0.97 -5.91
N ILE A 48 10.50 -0.05 -5.29
CA ILE A 48 11.49 0.10 -4.23
C ILE A 48 12.89 -0.33 -4.66
N ASN A 49 13.89 0.34 -4.09
CA ASN A 49 15.27 -0.09 -4.14
C ASN A 49 15.72 -0.48 -2.71
N VAL A 50 16.15 -1.72 -2.53
CA VAL A 50 16.58 -2.25 -1.22
C VAL A 50 17.71 -1.44 -0.58
N ALA A 51 18.52 -0.72 -1.36
CA ALA A 51 19.54 0.20 -0.87
C ALA A 51 18.98 1.35 -0.02
N ASN A 52 17.69 1.65 -0.17
CA ASN A 52 16.95 2.64 0.63
C ASN A 52 16.21 2.02 1.83
N PHE A 53 16.59 0.82 2.26
CA PHE A 53 16.00 0.11 3.40
C PHE A 53 17.09 -0.46 4.30
N THR A 54 18.07 0.40 4.64
CA THR A 54 19.18 0.09 5.55
C THR A 54 19.04 0.87 6.86
N ASP A 55 19.82 0.53 7.87
CA ASP A 55 19.80 1.24 9.16
C ASP A 55 20.21 2.72 9.02
N SER A 56 21.03 3.05 8.03
CA SER A 56 21.52 4.41 7.80
C SER A 56 20.72 5.19 6.76
N ILE A 57 20.09 4.52 5.81
CA ILE A 57 19.29 5.14 4.73
C ILE A 57 17.99 4.34 4.61
N ASN A 58 16.86 4.98 4.95
CA ASN A 58 15.56 4.33 4.84
C ASN A 58 14.44 5.37 4.68
N TYR A 59 13.23 4.90 4.47
CA TYR A 59 12.06 5.72 4.15
C TYR A 59 11.55 6.61 5.29
N THR A 60 12.16 6.58 6.48
CA THR A 60 11.90 7.60 7.51
C THR A 60 12.54 8.94 7.17
N GLN A 61 13.43 8.97 6.20
CA GLN A 61 14.16 10.14 5.75
C GLN A 61 13.57 10.68 4.43
N ARG A 62 13.75 12.00 4.19
CA ARG A 62 13.43 12.61 2.92
C ARG A 62 14.48 12.23 1.88
N LEU A 63 14.23 11.19 1.14
CA LEU A 63 15.08 10.69 0.05
C LEU A 63 14.67 11.30 -1.29
N GLU A 64 15.51 11.09 -2.32
CA GLU A 64 15.19 11.45 -3.70
C GLU A 64 14.14 10.53 -4.37
N THR A 65 13.78 9.41 -3.71
CA THR A 65 12.72 8.51 -4.17
C THR A 65 11.37 9.23 -4.29
N GLN A 66 10.49 8.75 -5.17
CA GLN A 66 9.14 9.31 -5.36
C GLN A 66 8.33 9.22 -4.07
N VAL A 67 8.39 8.07 -3.39
CA VAL A 67 7.70 7.82 -2.12
C VAL A 67 8.71 7.62 -1.00
N ASN A 68 8.45 8.23 0.14
CA ASN A 68 9.04 8.02 1.47
C ASN A 68 8.11 8.69 2.49
N LEU A 69 8.22 8.36 3.77
CA LEU A 69 7.29 8.82 4.79
C LEU A 69 7.13 10.35 4.85
N PRO A 70 8.20 11.16 4.83
CA PRO A 70 8.04 12.63 4.79
C PRO A 70 7.27 13.14 3.56
N LYS A 71 7.44 12.52 2.40
CA LYS A 71 6.71 12.90 1.18
C LYS A 71 5.25 12.41 1.22
N MET A 72 4.99 11.22 1.79
CA MET A 72 3.64 10.74 2.02
C MET A 72 2.86 11.68 2.96
N ASP A 73 3.49 12.16 4.02
CA ASP A 73 2.87 13.11 4.94
C ASP A 73 2.58 14.45 4.27
N GLU A 74 3.53 14.99 3.54
CA GLU A 74 3.41 16.27 2.83
C GLU A 74 2.35 16.21 1.73
N GLY A 75 2.31 15.10 0.97
CA GLY A 75 1.36 14.89 -0.12
C GLY A 75 0.00 14.36 0.34
N GLY A 76 -0.16 13.99 1.61
CA GLY A 76 -1.39 13.38 2.12
C GLY A 76 -1.67 11.99 1.55
N LEU A 77 -0.62 11.22 1.22
CA LEU A 77 -0.74 9.83 0.77
C LEU A 77 -0.88 8.91 1.98
N ASP A 78 -1.95 8.11 2.03
CA ASP A 78 -2.25 7.21 3.14
C ASP A 78 -1.77 5.79 2.89
N VAL A 79 -1.85 5.31 1.65
CA VAL A 79 -1.53 3.94 1.27
C VAL A 79 -0.58 3.94 0.08
N ALA A 80 0.56 3.28 0.24
CA ALA A 80 1.50 3.02 -0.86
C ALA A 80 1.60 1.51 -1.10
N TRP A 81 1.44 1.09 -2.35
CA TRP A 81 1.79 -0.27 -2.76
C TRP A 81 3.27 -0.30 -3.11
N LEU A 82 4.05 -0.89 -2.21
CA LEU A 82 5.49 -1.06 -2.38
C LEU A 82 5.76 -2.32 -3.20
N ILE A 83 6.51 -2.18 -4.28
CA ILE A 83 6.57 -3.19 -5.32
C ILE A 83 7.80 -4.09 -5.20
N VAL A 84 7.53 -5.38 -5.18
CA VAL A 84 8.53 -6.43 -5.33
C VAL A 84 8.69 -6.71 -6.83
N TYR A 85 9.40 -5.79 -7.51
CA TYR A 85 9.76 -5.96 -8.91
C TYR A 85 11.00 -6.82 -9.07
N THR A 86 10.99 -7.74 -10.03
CA THR A 86 12.16 -8.51 -10.46
C THR A 86 12.25 -8.48 -11.98
N GLY A 87 13.38 -7.99 -12.51
CA GLY A 87 13.63 -7.99 -13.95
C GLY A 87 13.56 -9.41 -14.53
N GLN A 88 13.14 -9.50 -15.78
CA GLN A 88 13.11 -10.78 -16.50
C GLN A 88 14.54 -11.28 -16.74
N GLY A 89 14.82 -12.49 -16.30
CA GLY A 89 16.05 -13.23 -16.57
C GLY A 89 15.81 -14.45 -17.45
N GLU A 90 16.81 -15.31 -17.54
CA GLU A 90 16.71 -16.57 -18.29
C GLU A 90 15.72 -17.53 -17.61
N LEU A 91 14.94 -18.24 -18.41
CA LEU A 91 13.96 -19.22 -17.93
C LEU A 91 14.67 -20.54 -17.58
N THR A 92 15.55 -20.49 -16.57
CA THR A 92 16.34 -21.60 -16.07
C THR A 92 16.24 -21.69 -14.55
N PRO A 93 16.51 -22.85 -13.95
CA PRO A 93 16.50 -22.98 -12.48
C PRO A 93 17.41 -21.96 -11.78
N GLU A 94 18.58 -21.65 -12.34
CA GLU A 94 19.54 -20.69 -11.81
C GLU A 94 19.00 -19.26 -11.92
N GLY A 95 18.38 -18.92 -13.06
CA GLY A 95 17.72 -17.63 -13.26
C GLY A 95 16.57 -17.42 -12.28
N TYR A 96 15.71 -18.43 -12.11
CA TYR A 96 14.61 -18.37 -11.13
C TYR A 96 15.11 -18.23 -9.70
N ALA A 97 16.19 -18.95 -9.32
CA ALA A 97 16.78 -18.84 -8.00
C ALA A 97 17.28 -17.42 -7.70
N SER A 98 18.01 -16.83 -8.67
CA SER A 98 18.47 -15.44 -8.55
C SER A 98 17.31 -14.44 -8.47
N GLY A 99 16.25 -14.65 -9.26
CA GLY A 99 15.02 -13.86 -9.17
C GLY A 99 14.36 -13.95 -7.80
N ALA A 100 14.27 -15.16 -7.26
CA ALA A 100 13.68 -15.41 -5.95
C ALA A 100 14.48 -14.72 -4.81
N GLU A 101 15.81 -14.70 -4.88
CA GLU A 101 16.67 -13.96 -3.92
C GLU A 101 16.40 -12.45 -3.99
N ASN A 102 16.28 -11.88 -5.19
CA ASN A 102 15.93 -10.48 -5.36
C ASN A 102 14.55 -10.15 -4.77
N ALA A 103 13.54 -10.98 -5.04
CA ALA A 103 12.21 -10.80 -4.52
C ALA A 103 12.19 -10.91 -2.98
N GLN A 104 12.87 -11.90 -2.42
CA GLN A 104 12.98 -12.09 -0.98
C GLN A 104 13.58 -10.87 -0.28
N ALA A 105 14.67 -10.31 -0.81
CA ALA A 105 15.29 -9.11 -0.26
C ALA A 105 14.34 -7.90 -0.25
N LYS A 106 13.48 -7.77 -1.25
CA LYS A 106 12.47 -6.69 -1.29
C LYS A 106 11.33 -6.90 -0.28
N PHE A 107 10.83 -8.13 -0.13
CA PHE A 107 9.87 -8.43 0.94
C PHE A 107 10.44 -8.09 2.32
N GLU A 108 11.67 -8.52 2.60
CA GLU A 108 12.36 -8.22 3.86
C GLU A 108 12.52 -6.72 4.08
N ALA A 109 12.88 -5.96 3.04
CA ALA A 109 13.00 -4.51 3.11
C ALA A 109 11.67 -3.84 3.51
N ILE A 110 10.56 -4.25 2.89
CA ILE A 110 9.23 -3.71 3.21
C ILE A 110 8.82 -4.09 4.64
N HIS A 111 9.04 -5.32 5.04
CA HIS A 111 8.74 -5.78 6.39
C HIS A 111 9.55 -5.00 7.43
N ARG A 112 10.85 -4.78 7.22
CA ARG A 112 11.70 -3.99 8.11
C ARG A 112 11.23 -2.55 8.23
N LEU A 113 10.76 -1.94 7.14
CA LEU A 113 10.16 -0.60 7.22
C LEU A 113 9.01 -0.57 8.24
N CYS A 114 8.13 -1.56 8.18
CA CYS A 114 6.92 -1.61 9.00
C CYS A 114 7.16 -2.10 10.44
N THR A 115 8.23 -2.86 10.69
CA THR A 115 8.48 -3.52 11.99
C THR A 115 9.68 -2.98 12.76
N GLU A 116 10.66 -2.40 12.05
CA GLU A 116 11.92 -1.96 12.65
C GLU A 116 12.13 -0.45 12.51
N TYR A 117 12.01 0.09 11.29
CA TYR A 117 12.38 1.49 11.03
C TYR A 117 11.28 2.49 11.43
N ALA A 118 10.02 2.15 11.16
CA ALA A 118 8.90 3.08 11.38
C ALA A 118 7.60 2.40 11.86
N PRO A 119 7.65 1.49 12.85
CA PRO A 119 6.46 0.74 13.29
C PRO A 119 5.34 1.65 13.82
N ASP A 120 5.67 2.86 14.26
CA ASP A 120 4.70 3.84 14.76
C ASP A 120 4.11 4.73 13.66
N GLN A 121 4.69 4.74 12.46
CA GLN A 121 4.28 5.61 11.34
C GLN A 121 3.58 4.85 10.21
N ILE A 122 4.00 3.61 9.92
CA ILE A 122 3.48 2.80 8.84
C ILE A 122 3.30 1.35 9.28
N GLY A 123 2.28 0.67 8.76
CA GLY A 123 2.06 -0.75 9.00
C GLY A 123 1.79 -1.50 7.71
N LEU A 124 2.13 -2.79 7.69
CA LEU A 124 1.77 -3.68 6.58
C LEU A 124 0.27 -3.98 6.65
N ALA A 125 -0.42 -3.77 5.54
CA ALA A 125 -1.82 -4.14 5.35
C ALA A 125 -1.97 -5.15 4.21
N THR A 126 -2.83 -6.11 4.42
CA THR A 126 -3.15 -7.17 3.46
C THR A 126 -4.63 -7.19 3.09
N THR A 127 -5.42 -6.35 3.74
CA THR A 127 -6.85 -6.18 3.52
C THR A 127 -7.26 -4.72 3.63
N SER A 128 -8.39 -4.36 3.02
CA SER A 128 -8.96 -3.01 3.16
C SER A 128 -9.39 -2.68 4.60
N ALA A 129 -9.71 -3.70 5.41
CA ALA A 129 -10.03 -3.51 6.81
C ALA A 129 -8.80 -3.10 7.62
N GLU A 130 -7.65 -3.72 7.36
CA GLU A 130 -6.37 -3.35 7.99
C GLU A 130 -5.92 -1.95 7.57
N VAL A 131 -6.08 -1.58 6.29
CA VAL A 131 -5.83 -0.21 5.81
C VAL A 131 -6.64 0.79 6.62
N ARG A 132 -7.96 0.56 6.79
CA ARG A 132 -8.82 1.45 7.58
C ARG A 132 -8.40 1.52 9.04
N THR A 133 -7.98 0.41 9.61
CA THR A 133 -7.50 0.36 11.01
C THR A 133 -6.23 1.18 11.19
N LEU A 134 -5.26 1.05 10.27
CA LEU A 134 -4.03 1.85 10.29
C LEU A 134 -4.33 3.35 10.10
N HIS A 135 -5.17 3.70 9.12
CA HIS A 135 -5.57 5.08 8.88
C HIS A 135 -6.27 5.71 10.10
N GLN A 136 -7.20 4.99 10.75
CA GLN A 136 -7.85 5.44 11.98
C GLN A 136 -6.87 5.63 13.15
N ALA A 137 -5.78 4.87 13.16
CA ALA A 137 -4.69 5.02 14.12
C ALA A 137 -3.70 6.15 13.76
N GLY A 138 -3.93 6.88 12.66
CA GLY A 138 -3.05 7.92 12.15
C GLY A 138 -1.75 7.41 11.54
N LYS A 139 -1.74 6.13 11.11
CA LYS A 139 -0.59 5.51 10.44
C LYS A 139 -0.84 5.37 8.95
N LYS A 140 0.25 5.39 8.18
CA LYS A 140 0.23 5.00 6.77
C LYS A 140 0.09 3.48 6.64
N ALA A 141 -0.35 3.01 5.48
CA ALA A 141 -0.38 1.60 5.15
C ALA A 141 0.57 1.28 3.99
N ALA A 142 1.41 0.28 4.17
CA ALA A 142 2.13 -0.38 3.10
C ALA A 142 1.31 -1.59 2.64
N MET A 143 1.10 -1.72 1.34
CA MET A 143 0.61 -2.95 0.71
C MET A 143 1.68 -3.47 -0.24
N ILE A 144 1.66 -4.76 -0.56
CA ILE A 144 2.70 -5.37 -1.41
C ILE A 144 2.08 -5.89 -2.71
N GLY A 145 2.62 -5.40 -3.83
CA GLY A 145 2.45 -5.97 -5.15
C GLY A 145 3.71 -6.67 -5.63
N VAL A 146 3.55 -7.71 -6.42
CA VAL A 146 4.67 -8.38 -7.10
C VAL A 146 4.58 -8.08 -8.59
N GLU A 147 5.58 -7.40 -9.09
CA GLU A 147 5.69 -7.12 -10.52
C GLU A 147 6.66 -8.08 -11.17
N ASN A 148 6.14 -8.85 -12.11
CA ASN A 148 6.74 -9.99 -12.78
C ASN A 148 6.78 -11.26 -11.91
N ALA A 149 5.98 -12.26 -12.28
CA ALA A 149 5.95 -13.56 -11.61
C ALA A 149 7.19 -14.43 -11.88
N TYR A 150 8.14 -13.95 -12.66
CA TYR A 150 9.40 -14.67 -12.99
C TYR A 150 10.08 -15.31 -11.76
N PRO A 151 10.19 -14.62 -10.59
CA PRO A 151 10.84 -15.20 -9.41
C PRO A 151 10.15 -16.43 -8.82
N MET A 152 8.91 -16.71 -9.23
CA MET A 152 8.16 -17.88 -8.73
C MET A 152 8.63 -19.18 -9.37
N GLY A 153 9.44 -19.11 -10.43
CA GLY A 153 9.85 -20.31 -11.19
C GLY A 153 8.62 -21.03 -11.73
N GLU A 154 8.71 -22.37 -11.79
CA GLU A 154 7.62 -23.21 -12.29
C GLU A 154 6.79 -23.87 -11.19
N ASP A 155 7.11 -23.59 -9.92
CA ASP A 155 6.37 -24.10 -8.76
C ASP A 155 5.24 -23.15 -8.35
N LEU A 156 4.00 -23.53 -8.63
CA LEU A 156 2.81 -22.77 -8.27
C LEU A 156 2.64 -22.56 -6.77
N GLY A 157 3.26 -23.39 -5.92
CA GLY A 157 3.29 -23.21 -4.46
C GLY A 157 3.98 -21.90 -4.03
N ASN A 158 4.81 -21.31 -4.89
CA ASN A 158 5.44 -20.02 -4.61
C ASN A 158 4.44 -18.84 -4.60
N PHE A 159 3.28 -18.95 -5.27
CA PHE A 159 2.22 -17.95 -5.15
C PHE A 159 1.67 -17.88 -3.71
N GLU A 160 1.47 -19.02 -3.05
CA GLU A 160 1.05 -19.07 -1.65
C GLU A 160 2.12 -18.50 -0.72
N LYS A 161 3.38 -18.87 -0.93
CA LYS A 161 4.53 -18.30 -0.19
C LYS A 161 4.56 -16.76 -0.29
N TYR A 162 4.39 -16.19 -1.48
CA TYR A 162 4.43 -14.74 -1.65
C TYR A 162 3.19 -14.06 -1.08
N ARG A 163 2.02 -14.70 -1.21
CA ARG A 163 0.79 -14.24 -0.54
C ARG A 163 0.96 -14.18 0.98
N ASP A 164 1.62 -15.17 1.57
CA ASP A 164 1.88 -15.24 3.01
C ASP A 164 2.94 -14.21 3.46
N LEU A 165 3.85 -13.81 2.57
CA LEU A 165 4.74 -12.66 2.76
C LEU A 165 4.03 -11.31 2.62
N GLY A 166 2.76 -11.29 2.29
CA GLY A 166 1.94 -10.08 2.25
C GLY A 166 1.54 -9.60 0.86
N ALA A 167 1.96 -10.26 -0.22
CA ALA A 167 1.54 -9.90 -1.58
C ALA A 167 0.02 -10.00 -1.76
N ARG A 168 -0.56 -9.07 -2.51
CA ARG A 168 -1.99 -9.05 -2.83
C ARG A 168 -2.29 -8.93 -4.31
N TYR A 169 -1.30 -8.58 -5.13
CA TYR A 169 -1.39 -8.79 -6.58
C TYR A 169 -0.06 -9.32 -7.12
N VAL A 170 -0.13 -9.93 -8.31
CA VAL A 170 1.03 -10.43 -9.06
C VAL A 170 0.78 -10.22 -10.54
N SER A 171 1.64 -9.50 -11.25
CA SER A 171 1.64 -9.50 -12.72
C SER A 171 2.42 -10.70 -13.24
N LEU A 172 1.93 -11.32 -14.32
CA LEU A 172 2.50 -12.58 -14.82
C LEU A 172 3.80 -12.41 -15.61
N SER A 173 4.00 -11.24 -16.20
CA SER A 173 5.23 -10.85 -16.92
C SER A 173 5.43 -9.34 -16.81
N HIS A 174 6.61 -8.85 -17.20
CA HIS A 174 6.91 -7.42 -17.31
C HIS A 174 7.82 -7.17 -18.54
N ASN A 175 9.12 -6.95 -18.37
CA ASN A 175 10.08 -6.73 -19.44
C ASN A 175 10.61 -8.05 -20.02
N GLY A 176 9.86 -8.66 -20.92
CA GLY A 176 10.16 -9.95 -21.55
C GLY A 176 9.15 -11.03 -21.17
N HIS A 177 9.11 -12.07 -22.00
CA HIS A 177 8.24 -13.22 -21.79
C HIS A 177 8.67 -13.99 -20.53
N SER A 178 7.71 -14.31 -19.67
CA SER A 178 7.93 -15.18 -18.52
C SER A 178 7.50 -16.62 -18.82
N GLN A 179 7.73 -17.53 -17.89
CA GLN A 179 7.21 -18.90 -17.97
C GLN A 179 5.67 -18.96 -17.93
N PHE A 180 5.00 -17.87 -17.52
CA PHE A 180 3.55 -17.80 -17.37
C PHE A 180 2.84 -17.12 -18.53
N SER A 181 3.45 -16.08 -19.11
CA SER A 181 2.81 -15.30 -20.18
C SER A 181 3.79 -14.56 -21.07
N ASP A 182 3.31 -14.20 -22.24
CA ASP A 182 3.98 -13.21 -23.07
C ASP A 182 3.92 -11.82 -22.44
N SER A 183 4.94 -11.02 -22.74
CA SER A 183 5.01 -9.59 -22.42
C SER A 183 4.84 -8.76 -23.69
N ASN A 184 4.17 -7.62 -23.60
CA ASN A 184 4.08 -6.67 -24.71
C ASN A 184 5.45 -6.11 -25.13
N THR A 185 6.41 -6.04 -24.21
CA THR A 185 7.78 -5.60 -24.52
C THR A 185 8.59 -6.64 -25.28
N GLY A 186 8.17 -7.91 -25.23
CA GLY A 186 8.79 -9.02 -25.97
C GLY A 186 8.22 -9.24 -27.39
N GLU A 187 7.30 -8.39 -27.85
CA GLU A 187 6.63 -8.55 -29.16
C GLU A 187 7.63 -8.66 -30.33
N GLN A 188 8.72 -7.90 -30.26
CA GLN A 188 9.74 -7.88 -31.32
C GLN A 188 10.55 -9.18 -31.38
N ASP A 189 10.62 -9.94 -30.28
CA ASP A 189 11.31 -11.22 -30.19
C ASP A 189 10.44 -12.39 -30.65
N GLY A 190 9.16 -12.10 -30.98
CA GLY A 190 8.12 -13.06 -31.33
C GLY A 190 7.43 -13.65 -30.09
N TRP A 191 6.16 -13.99 -30.26
CA TRP A 191 5.33 -14.54 -29.16
C TRP A 191 5.81 -15.95 -28.78
N MET A 192 6.04 -16.19 -27.49
CA MET A 192 6.44 -17.48 -26.95
C MET A 192 5.21 -18.38 -26.69
N HIS A 193 4.13 -17.80 -26.20
CA HIS A 193 2.94 -18.52 -25.73
C HIS A 193 1.65 -18.12 -26.45
N GLN A 194 1.67 -17.03 -27.21
CA GLN A 194 0.49 -16.38 -27.79
C GLN A 194 -0.54 -15.96 -26.70
N GLY A 195 -0.02 -15.41 -25.61
CA GLY A 195 -0.76 -14.99 -24.42
C GLY A 195 -0.32 -15.73 -23.16
N LEU A 196 -1.20 -16.51 -22.55
CA LEU A 196 -0.87 -17.34 -21.38
C LEU A 196 -0.29 -18.69 -21.82
N SER A 197 0.78 -19.11 -21.15
CA SER A 197 1.23 -20.51 -21.24
C SER A 197 0.25 -21.45 -20.51
N GLU A 198 0.41 -22.76 -20.68
CA GLU A 198 -0.38 -23.73 -19.89
C GLU A 198 -0.10 -23.60 -18.38
N LEU A 199 1.14 -23.29 -18.00
CA LEU A 199 1.50 -22.99 -16.63
C LEU A 199 0.85 -21.68 -16.17
N GLY A 200 0.79 -20.65 -17.04
CA GLY A 200 0.11 -19.39 -16.76
C GLY A 200 -1.38 -19.55 -16.50
N LYS A 201 -2.06 -20.42 -17.23
CA LYS A 201 -3.49 -20.75 -16.96
C LYS A 201 -3.67 -21.39 -15.59
N GLN A 202 -2.76 -22.28 -15.19
CA GLN A 202 -2.77 -22.89 -13.86
C GLN A 202 -2.45 -21.85 -12.77
N ALA A 203 -1.51 -20.94 -13.04
CA ALA A 203 -1.19 -19.82 -12.13
C ALA A 203 -2.41 -18.93 -11.87
N VAL A 204 -3.19 -18.60 -12.91
CA VAL A 204 -4.43 -17.82 -12.74
C VAL A 204 -5.45 -18.55 -11.83
N VAL A 205 -5.59 -19.86 -11.97
CA VAL A 205 -6.47 -20.69 -11.11
C VAL A 205 -5.96 -20.64 -9.67
N GLU A 206 -4.66 -20.77 -9.45
CA GLU A 206 -4.05 -20.72 -8.12
C GLU A 206 -4.16 -19.34 -7.49
N MET A 207 -3.90 -18.27 -8.25
CA MET A 207 -4.09 -16.90 -7.77
C MET A 207 -5.52 -16.64 -7.33
N ASN A 208 -6.52 -17.11 -8.10
CA ASN A 208 -7.93 -17.02 -7.70
C ASN A 208 -8.22 -17.79 -6.40
N ARG A 209 -7.65 -19.00 -6.24
CA ARG A 209 -7.77 -19.79 -5.01
C ARG A 209 -7.21 -19.02 -3.79
N LEU A 210 -6.10 -18.35 -3.97
CA LEU A 210 -5.38 -17.61 -2.93
C LEU A 210 -5.95 -16.21 -2.65
N GLY A 211 -6.84 -15.70 -3.52
CA GLY A 211 -7.33 -14.33 -3.46
C GLY A 211 -6.26 -13.29 -3.82
N LEU A 212 -5.33 -13.66 -4.71
CA LEU A 212 -4.37 -12.74 -5.32
C LEU A 212 -4.98 -12.11 -6.57
N MET A 213 -4.87 -10.79 -6.71
CA MET A 213 -5.21 -10.06 -7.93
C MET A 213 -4.16 -10.31 -9.02
N ILE A 214 -4.58 -10.23 -10.29
CA ILE A 214 -3.72 -10.34 -11.46
C ILE A 214 -3.50 -8.97 -12.05
#